data_c735810d7a311ed20bac53ba3fba8289
#
_entry.id   c735810d7a311ed20bac53ba3fba8289
#
_cell.length_a   1.000
_cell.length_b   1.000
_cell.length_c   1.000
_cell.angle_alpha   90.00
_cell.angle_beta   90.00
_cell.angle_gamma   90.00
#
_symmetry.space_group_name_H-M   'P 1'
#
loop_
_entity.id
_entity.type
_entity.pdbx_description
1 polymer ?
#
loop_
_entity_poly.entity_id
_entity_poly.type
_entity_poly.pdbx_seq_one_letter_code
_entity_poly.pdbx_strand_id
1 'polypeptide(L)'
;MQFCLLDSPQKCYNCINRTSIFFQHPKEVFVCCLIVSLRCVFWVAPYIRGEGNGSPRPASQRAAAFILTAAMLTTLAAPAFAGTWHIEDGDITVKAGETKGTNKVSQGANQEVEDTDTIITNRNEGTASSNTVTIDANGKNDKVEVTLKDVNIDTSSRNKAAVSVTGEGDTNIKLNGDNALKSDTYRSGIYGSGSLTISGGENDSLTAQGGSGADGIYSSGSLTISGGTVNAAGGDGKDGYGGDGIRSSSGGVTISGGTVTANGGNSTNSSGGYGIISLDVAISSGTVTANGGDSKDGYGGDGIHSNGGNGGGNGIISSDIDLSGSLELTAKAGKGTQSNGKALSQNGRELDLDTIKDKLGPGAKVTATDANGETKQVSIPRPVEPEGPVIPGDSSSSSGGGSAAPSASAFPLPGLTVTDKDGQRISYTSTQSGNTLTVCVGRLTASFRISLAALRQLRAEGIEAITFQTILCSTTLSVDELLAMGGEDAEIVLTHHIRSSTLTVGGKAV
;
A
#
# COMPACT_ATOMS: atom_id res chain seq x y z
N MET A 1 43.63 20.58 -10.53
CA MET A 1 42.53 21.11 -11.37
C MET A 1 43.14 22.17 -12.30
N GLN A 2 43.25 21.87 -13.59
CA GLN A 2 43.76 22.78 -14.60
C GLN A 2 42.56 23.50 -15.22
N PHE A 3 42.46 24.80 -15.02
CA PHE A 3 41.39 25.63 -15.58
C PHE A 3 41.68 25.87 -17.09
N CYS A 4 40.85 25.31 -17.94
CA CYS A 4 40.83 25.66 -19.37
C CYS A 4 40.04 26.96 -19.56
N LEU A 5 40.71 28.04 -19.98
CA LEU A 5 40.11 29.27 -20.49
C LEU A 5 39.51 28.96 -21.88
N LEU A 6 38.21 29.09 -22.04
CA LEU A 6 37.51 28.84 -23.31
C LEU A 6 37.34 30.18 -24.08
N ASP A 7 37.99 30.29 -25.19
CA ASP A 7 38.03 31.55 -26.02
C ASP A 7 36.94 31.64 -27.10
N SER A 8 36.01 30.66 -27.20
CA SER A 8 34.94 30.75 -28.22
C SER A 8 33.70 29.90 -27.88
N PRO A 9 32.48 30.27 -28.37
CA PRO A 9 31.21 29.57 -28.14
C PRO A 9 31.18 28.10 -28.60
N GLN A 10 31.94 27.78 -29.66
CA GLN A 10 32.02 26.46 -30.26
C GLN A 10 32.69 25.45 -29.31
N LYS A 11 33.59 25.91 -28.43
CA LYS A 11 34.28 25.07 -27.46
C LYS A 11 33.41 24.74 -26.22
N CYS A 12 32.41 25.57 -25.90
CA CYS A 12 31.44 25.29 -24.86
C CYS A 12 30.54 24.12 -25.22
N TYR A 13 30.07 24.00 -26.46
CA TYR A 13 29.21 22.93 -26.93
C TYR A 13 29.88 21.56 -26.88
N ASN A 14 31.18 21.52 -27.23
CA ASN A 14 31.96 20.28 -27.19
C ASN A 14 32.35 19.83 -25.76
N CYS A 15 32.37 20.74 -24.78
CA CYS A 15 32.63 20.40 -23.38
C CYS A 15 31.42 19.74 -22.74
N ILE A 16 30.20 20.19 -23.07
CA ILE A 16 28.95 19.62 -22.55
C ILE A 16 28.76 18.17 -23.04
N ASN A 17 29.14 17.87 -24.28
CA ASN A 17 29.03 16.51 -24.83
C ASN A 17 30.14 15.54 -24.40
N ARG A 18 31.24 16.00 -23.79
CA ARG A 18 32.32 15.14 -23.29
C ARG A 18 32.33 14.88 -21.79
N THR A 19 31.49 15.56 -21.00
CA THR A 19 31.41 15.41 -19.54
C THR A 19 30.43 14.33 -19.06
N SER A 20 30.05 13.40 -19.93
CA SER A 20 29.42 12.13 -19.51
C SER A 20 30.37 11.19 -18.74
N ILE A 21 31.42 11.72 -18.12
CA ILE A 21 32.45 10.97 -17.43
C ILE A 21 32.43 11.34 -15.95
N PHE A 22 31.92 10.41 -15.16
CA PHE A 22 32.19 10.19 -13.75
C PHE A 22 32.18 11.41 -12.78
N PHE A 23 30.99 11.77 -12.29
CA PHE A 23 30.87 12.42 -10.98
C PHE A 23 30.02 11.53 -10.06
N GLN A 24 30.63 11.11 -8.96
CA GLN A 24 29.99 10.26 -7.96
C GLN A 24 29.13 11.04 -6.95
N HIS A 25 28.97 12.37 -7.10
CA HIS A 25 28.18 13.19 -6.18
C HIS A 25 27.28 14.21 -6.91
N PRO A 26 25.96 14.20 -6.70
CA PRO A 26 25.00 15.09 -7.35
C PRO A 26 25.21 16.59 -7.04
N LYS A 27 25.78 16.93 -5.88
CA LYS A 27 26.05 18.33 -5.49
C LYS A 27 27.12 19.01 -6.35
N GLU A 28 28.10 18.27 -6.86
CA GLU A 28 29.15 18.85 -7.72
C GLU A 28 28.63 19.19 -9.14
N VAL A 29 27.68 18.40 -9.65
CA VAL A 29 27.03 18.67 -10.93
C VAL A 29 26.15 19.92 -10.85
N PHE A 30 25.46 20.11 -9.73
CA PHE A 30 24.58 21.28 -9.53
C PHE A 30 25.37 22.59 -9.48
N VAL A 31 26.49 22.63 -8.76
CA VAL A 31 27.36 23.80 -8.68
C VAL A 31 27.99 24.11 -10.02
N CYS A 32 28.41 23.09 -10.79
CA CYS A 32 28.97 23.29 -12.12
C CYS A 32 27.93 23.81 -13.12
N CYS A 33 26.72 23.30 -13.12
CA CYS A 33 25.60 23.77 -13.94
C CYS A 33 25.20 25.22 -13.58
N LEU A 34 25.17 25.56 -12.30
CA LEU A 34 24.83 26.91 -11.82
C LEU A 34 25.92 27.94 -12.25
N ILE A 35 27.19 27.59 -12.13
CA ILE A 35 28.33 28.46 -12.55
C ILE A 35 28.33 28.64 -14.06
N VAL A 36 28.04 27.60 -14.84
CA VAL A 36 27.95 27.70 -16.31
C VAL A 36 26.75 28.55 -16.71
N SER A 37 25.58 28.39 -16.05
CA SER A 37 24.40 29.20 -16.33
C SER A 37 24.61 30.69 -15.98
N LEU A 38 25.20 31.00 -14.82
CA LEU A 38 25.53 32.35 -14.43
C LEU A 38 26.54 33.01 -15.35
N ARG A 39 27.55 32.29 -15.86
CA ARG A 39 28.51 32.82 -16.84
C ARG A 39 27.89 33.06 -18.21
N CYS A 40 26.96 32.20 -18.66
CA CYS A 40 26.21 32.45 -19.90
C CYS A 40 25.33 33.71 -19.80
N VAL A 41 24.72 33.98 -18.66
CA VAL A 41 23.90 35.19 -18.43
C VAL A 41 24.79 36.46 -18.43
N PHE A 42 25.98 36.41 -17.83
CA PHE A 42 26.94 37.53 -17.83
C PHE A 42 27.56 37.77 -19.22
N TRP A 43 27.68 36.76 -20.05
CA TRP A 43 28.28 36.90 -21.41
C TRP A 43 27.26 37.39 -22.42
N VAL A 44 25.99 37.12 -22.26
CA VAL A 44 24.92 37.63 -23.15
C VAL A 44 24.55 39.10 -22.80
N ALA A 45 24.79 39.53 -21.58
CA ALA A 45 24.51 40.93 -21.17
C ALA A 45 25.22 42.02 -21.98
N PRO A 46 26.49 41.90 -22.38
CA PRO A 46 27.15 42.88 -23.25
C PRO A 46 26.62 42.88 -24.70
N TYR A 47 26.19 41.73 -25.20
CA TYR A 47 25.62 41.61 -26.54
C TYR A 47 24.26 42.29 -26.69
N ILE A 48 23.53 42.42 -25.58
CA ILE A 48 22.25 43.14 -25.51
C ILE A 48 22.46 44.64 -25.36
N ARG A 49 23.66 45.09 -24.91
CA ARG A 49 23.96 46.51 -24.69
C ARG A 49 24.38 47.26 -25.93
N GLY A 50 24.59 46.60 -27.09
CA GLY A 50 24.78 47.25 -28.41
C GLY A 50 25.63 48.50 -28.34
N GLU A 51 26.96 48.38 -28.34
CA GLU A 51 27.85 49.49 -28.77
C GLU A 51 27.79 49.61 -30.30
N GLY A 52 26.88 50.45 -30.75
CA GLY A 52 26.71 50.82 -32.14
C GLY A 52 25.70 51.95 -32.24
N ASN A 53 26.05 53.03 -32.87
CA ASN A 53 25.23 54.22 -33.15
C ASN A 53 23.96 53.82 -33.91
N GLY A 54 22.90 53.49 -33.20
CA GLY A 54 21.59 53.15 -33.75
C GLY A 54 20.49 53.46 -32.75
N SER A 55 19.38 53.96 -33.23
CA SER A 55 18.20 54.41 -32.51
C SER A 55 17.73 53.44 -31.37
N PRO A 56 17.17 53.95 -30.27
CA PRO A 56 16.75 53.13 -29.14
C PRO A 56 15.67 52.13 -29.56
N ARG A 57 15.89 50.85 -29.27
CA ARG A 57 14.94 49.77 -29.54
C ARG A 57 13.64 50.04 -28.77
N PRO A 58 12.46 49.77 -29.33
CA PRO A 58 11.19 50.02 -28.71
C PRO A 58 11.02 49.24 -27.37
N ALA A 59 10.34 49.84 -26.41
CA ALA A 59 10.16 49.31 -25.06
C ALA A 59 9.60 47.88 -25.01
N SER A 60 8.84 47.46 -26.03
CA SER A 60 8.30 46.14 -26.20
C SER A 60 9.35 45.03 -26.31
N GLN A 61 10.50 45.30 -26.94
CA GLN A 61 11.58 44.31 -27.06
C GLN A 61 12.41 44.16 -25.78
N ARG A 62 12.46 45.22 -24.95
CA ARG A 62 13.09 45.14 -23.62
C ARG A 62 12.24 44.34 -22.63
N ALA A 63 10.90 44.51 -22.69
CA ALA A 63 9.96 43.73 -21.86
C ALA A 63 9.99 42.23 -22.25
N ALA A 64 10.07 41.90 -23.54
CA ALA A 64 10.15 40.51 -23.99
C ALA A 64 11.42 39.79 -23.50
N ALA A 65 12.57 40.50 -23.48
CA ALA A 65 13.83 39.92 -22.99
C ALA A 65 13.79 39.67 -21.46
N PHE A 66 13.18 40.56 -20.69
CA PHE A 66 13.02 40.40 -19.26
C PHE A 66 12.00 39.28 -18.90
N ILE A 67 10.93 39.17 -19.68
CA ILE A 67 9.91 38.11 -19.48
C ILE A 67 10.52 36.74 -19.84
N LEU A 68 11.34 36.64 -20.89
CA LEU A 68 12.02 35.37 -21.23
C LEU A 68 13.05 34.96 -20.18
N THR A 69 13.80 35.92 -19.62
CA THR A 69 14.78 35.63 -18.56
C THR A 69 14.09 35.27 -17.23
N ALA A 70 12.99 35.93 -16.89
CA ALA A 70 12.17 35.59 -15.73
C ALA A 70 11.49 34.23 -15.94
N ALA A 71 10.95 33.92 -17.11
CA ALA A 71 10.35 32.64 -17.42
C ALA A 71 11.37 31.48 -17.41
N MET A 72 12.63 31.72 -17.81
CA MET A 72 13.68 30.71 -17.68
C MET A 72 14.17 30.51 -16.24
N LEU A 73 14.06 31.52 -15.39
CA LEU A 73 14.41 31.40 -13.96
C LEU A 73 13.33 30.69 -13.14
N THR A 74 12.09 30.74 -13.57
CA THR A 74 10.98 30.05 -12.90
C THR A 74 10.81 28.59 -13.32
N THR A 75 11.49 28.13 -14.39
CA THR A 75 11.44 26.72 -14.84
C THR A 75 12.62 25.88 -14.37
N LEU A 76 13.51 26.43 -13.54
CA LEU A 76 14.50 25.65 -12.78
C LEU A 76 13.91 25.20 -11.42
N ALA A 77 12.68 24.70 -11.42
CA ALA A 77 12.28 23.74 -10.41
C ALA A 77 13.24 22.56 -10.59
N ALA A 78 14.04 22.28 -9.56
CA ALA A 78 14.86 21.08 -9.56
C ALA A 78 13.92 19.92 -9.91
N PRO A 79 14.29 19.02 -10.83
CA PRO A 79 13.48 17.85 -11.07
C PRO A 79 13.28 17.17 -9.73
N ALA A 80 12.03 16.96 -9.34
CA ALA A 80 11.72 16.18 -8.17
C ALA A 80 12.26 14.78 -8.42
N PHE A 81 13.13 14.29 -7.54
CA PHE A 81 13.77 12.99 -7.66
C PHE A 81 12.98 11.99 -6.80
N ALA A 82 12.84 10.78 -7.29
CA ALA A 82 12.48 9.64 -6.45
C ALA A 82 13.64 9.39 -5.47
N GLY A 83 13.43 9.62 -4.18
CA GLY A 83 14.45 9.55 -3.15
C GLY A 83 14.44 8.23 -2.41
N THR A 84 15.62 7.63 -2.20
CA THR A 84 15.81 6.56 -1.22
C THR A 84 16.48 7.13 0.01
N TRP A 85 15.79 7.01 1.16
CA TRP A 85 16.19 7.57 2.43
C TRP A 85 16.56 6.46 3.41
N HIS A 86 17.81 6.45 3.84
CA HIS A 86 18.29 5.42 4.75
C HIS A 86 18.08 5.85 6.19
N ILE A 87 17.34 5.04 6.95
CA ILE A 87 16.94 5.38 8.31
C ILE A 87 18.15 5.52 9.28
N GLU A 88 19.29 4.93 8.96
CA GLU A 88 20.52 5.06 9.75
C GLU A 88 21.11 6.47 9.70
N ASP A 89 20.81 7.28 8.69
CA ASP A 89 21.36 8.64 8.54
C ASP A 89 20.71 9.68 9.45
N GLY A 90 19.69 9.30 10.21
CA GLY A 90 18.99 10.15 11.17
C GLY A 90 17.47 10.03 11.10
N ASP A 91 16.79 10.69 12.03
CA ASP A 91 15.33 10.81 12.02
C ASP A 91 14.86 11.41 10.67
N ILE A 92 13.78 10.84 10.09
CA ILE A 92 13.22 11.27 8.82
C ILE A 92 11.89 11.97 9.08
N THR A 93 11.68 13.14 8.44
CA THR A 93 10.39 13.82 8.42
C THR A 93 9.92 13.94 6.97
N VAL A 94 8.71 13.46 6.70
CA VAL A 94 8.05 13.53 5.39
C VAL A 94 6.80 14.38 5.51
N LYS A 95 6.68 15.41 4.68
CA LYS A 95 5.49 16.29 4.60
C LYS A 95 4.89 16.21 3.19
N ALA A 96 3.64 16.62 3.05
CA ALA A 96 3.05 16.84 1.73
C ALA A 96 3.87 17.89 0.94
N GLY A 97 4.18 17.62 -0.31
CA GLY A 97 4.84 18.55 -1.21
C GLY A 97 3.90 19.64 -1.73
N GLU A 98 4.45 20.65 -2.39
CA GLU A 98 3.65 21.72 -3.01
C GLU A 98 2.92 21.22 -4.26
N THR A 99 3.50 20.26 -4.96
CA THR A 99 2.88 19.62 -6.12
C THR A 99 2.11 18.39 -5.66
N LYS A 100 0.90 18.23 -6.14
CA LYS A 100 0.08 17.05 -5.82
C LYS A 100 0.82 15.75 -6.17
N GLY A 101 0.96 14.87 -5.19
CA GLY A 101 1.64 13.58 -5.35
C GLY A 101 3.15 13.64 -5.13
N THR A 102 3.68 14.76 -4.63
CA THR A 102 5.07 14.87 -4.15
C THR A 102 5.11 15.00 -2.64
N ASN A 103 6.25 14.68 -2.07
CA ASN A 103 6.56 14.88 -0.65
C ASN A 103 7.71 15.86 -0.49
N LYS A 104 7.82 16.48 0.68
CA LYS A 104 9.00 17.19 1.16
C LYS A 104 9.65 16.38 2.25
N VAL A 105 10.88 15.94 2.04
CA VAL A 105 11.60 15.07 2.98
C VAL A 105 12.74 15.81 3.62
N SER A 106 12.87 15.64 4.94
CA SER A 106 13.95 16.19 5.74
C SER A 106 14.66 15.07 6.50
N GLN A 107 16.01 15.04 6.40
CA GLN A 107 16.88 14.12 7.13
C GLN A 107 18.26 14.75 7.29
N GLY A 108 18.73 14.91 8.52
CA GLY A 108 20.03 15.49 8.80
C GLY A 108 20.20 16.90 8.20
N ALA A 109 21.17 17.07 7.32
CA ALA A 109 21.42 18.33 6.61
C ALA A 109 20.47 18.59 5.43
N ASN A 110 19.75 17.58 4.95
CA ASN A 110 18.76 17.72 3.92
C ASN A 110 17.46 18.23 4.51
N GLN A 111 16.97 19.38 4.06
CA GLN A 111 15.76 19.99 4.59
C GLN A 111 14.76 20.26 3.47
N GLU A 112 13.55 19.73 3.62
CA GLU A 112 12.41 19.92 2.72
C GLU A 112 12.76 19.66 1.23
N VAL A 113 13.47 18.56 0.98
CA VAL A 113 13.81 18.13 -0.38
C VAL A 113 12.56 17.58 -1.05
N GLU A 114 12.20 18.14 -2.21
CA GLU A 114 11.08 17.61 -3.02
C GLU A 114 11.38 16.20 -3.52
N ASP A 115 10.44 15.29 -3.31
CA ASP A 115 10.55 13.87 -3.61
C ASP A 115 9.24 13.35 -4.24
N THR A 116 9.33 12.67 -5.37
CA THR A 116 8.17 12.15 -6.12
C THR A 116 7.81 10.73 -5.76
N ASP A 117 8.72 9.99 -5.12
CA ASP A 117 8.52 8.60 -4.71
C ASP A 117 9.41 8.33 -3.49
N THR A 118 8.87 8.61 -2.32
CA THR A 118 9.62 8.56 -1.06
C THR A 118 9.75 7.11 -0.58
N ILE A 119 10.95 6.56 -0.70
CA ILE A 119 11.29 5.22 -0.23
C ILE A 119 12.19 5.35 0.99
N ILE A 120 11.75 4.78 2.12
CA ILE A 120 12.54 4.67 3.35
C ILE A 120 12.99 3.23 3.49
N THR A 121 14.28 3.03 3.78
CA THR A 121 14.89 1.69 3.88
C THR A 121 16.04 1.66 4.88
N ASN A 122 16.47 0.46 5.27
CA ASN A 122 17.73 0.24 5.97
C ASN A 122 18.85 -0.09 4.98
N ARG A 123 20.10 0.30 5.29
CA ARG A 123 21.29 -0.19 4.58
C ARG A 123 21.63 -1.62 4.98
N ASN A 124 21.40 -1.94 6.25
CA ASN A 124 21.64 -3.26 6.83
C ASN A 124 20.33 -3.80 7.39
N GLU A 125 19.65 -4.65 6.62
CA GLU A 125 18.35 -5.25 6.99
C GLU A 125 18.38 -5.99 8.35
N GLY A 126 19.53 -6.56 8.72
CA GLY A 126 19.71 -7.29 9.99
C GLY A 126 19.93 -6.43 11.24
N THR A 127 20.07 -5.08 11.12
CA THR A 127 20.35 -4.20 12.24
C THR A 127 19.26 -3.13 12.37
N ALA A 128 18.56 -3.13 13.51
CA ALA A 128 17.55 -2.12 13.76
C ALA A 128 18.16 -0.73 13.98
N SER A 129 17.58 0.29 13.33
CA SER A 129 17.89 1.69 13.61
C SER A 129 17.07 2.19 14.80
N SER A 130 17.65 3.04 15.63
CA SER A 130 16.88 3.75 16.67
C SER A 130 16.26 5.06 16.19
N ASN A 131 16.53 5.49 14.95
CA ASN A 131 15.94 6.67 14.36
C ASN A 131 14.47 6.45 14.00
N THR A 132 13.72 7.54 13.89
CA THR A 132 12.25 7.52 13.73
C THR A 132 11.81 8.11 12.41
N VAL A 133 10.64 7.72 11.96
CA VAL A 133 9.96 8.33 10.82
C VAL A 133 8.78 9.16 11.33
N THR A 134 8.72 10.43 10.93
CA THR A 134 7.55 11.30 11.14
C THR A 134 6.94 11.64 9.79
N ILE A 135 5.68 11.32 9.60
CA ILE A 135 4.89 11.65 8.41
C ILE A 135 3.91 12.74 8.83
N ASP A 136 4.02 13.92 8.22
CA ASP A 136 3.28 15.11 8.59
C ASP A 136 2.30 15.53 7.49
N ALA A 137 1.05 15.13 7.63
CA ALA A 137 -0.07 15.49 6.77
C ALA A 137 -0.91 16.59 7.45
N ASN A 138 -0.30 17.79 7.65
CA ASN A 138 -0.89 18.87 8.46
C ASN A 138 -2.18 19.45 7.89
N GLY A 139 -2.30 19.53 6.57
CA GLY A 139 -3.52 20.04 5.93
C GLY A 139 -4.57 18.93 5.81
N LYS A 140 -5.84 19.27 6.11
CA LYS A 140 -6.96 18.32 5.97
C LYS A 140 -7.08 17.64 4.60
N ASN A 141 -6.55 18.28 3.56
CA ASN A 141 -6.54 17.75 2.18
C ASN A 141 -5.18 17.20 1.76
N ASP A 142 -4.20 17.19 2.67
CA ASP A 142 -2.88 16.65 2.38
C ASP A 142 -2.96 15.15 2.18
N LYS A 143 -2.18 14.67 1.23
CA LYS A 143 -1.98 13.24 0.97
C LYS A 143 -0.50 12.98 0.93
N VAL A 144 -0.03 12.20 1.89
CA VAL A 144 1.37 11.79 1.97
C VAL A 144 1.46 10.30 1.71
N GLU A 145 2.27 9.91 0.75
CA GLU A 145 2.53 8.53 0.41
C GLU A 145 4.00 8.20 0.66
N VAL A 146 4.25 7.14 1.44
CA VAL A 146 5.60 6.70 1.80
C VAL A 146 5.71 5.20 1.61
N THR A 147 6.77 4.75 0.95
CA THR A 147 7.11 3.33 0.85
C THR A 147 8.11 2.97 1.94
N LEU A 148 7.75 2.04 2.81
CA LEU A 148 8.68 1.37 3.73
C LEU A 148 9.21 0.12 3.03
N LYS A 149 10.52 0.09 2.78
CA LYS A 149 11.18 -1.02 2.09
C LYS A 149 12.22 -1.66 3.01
N ASP A 150 11.93 -2.87 3.48
CA ASP A 150 12.85 -3.64 4.36
C ASP A 150 13.30 -2.80 5.57
N VAL A 151 12.37 -2.04 6.17
CA VAL A 151 12.65 -1.11 7.27
C VAL A 151 12.68 -1.86 8.59
N ASN A 152 13.75 -1.65 9.37
CA ASN A 152 13.90 -2.19 10.72
C ASN A 152 14.22 -1.07 11.72
N ILE A 153 13.23 -0.74 12.56
CA ILE A 153 13.34 0.32 13.58
C ILE A 153 13.04 -0.25 14.96
N ASP A 154 13.91 0.02 15.93
CA ASP A 154 13.70 -0.26 17.36
C ASP A 154 14.00 1.00 18.18
N THR A 155 12.95 1.66 18.64
CA THR A 155 13.04 2.89 19.46
C THR A 155 12.88 2.63 20.94
N SER A 156 13.00 1.38 21.43
CA SER A 156 12.79 1.01 22.84
C SER A 156 13.69 1.74 23.83
N SER A 157 14.72 2.47 23.38
CA SER A 157 15.59 3.33 24.20
C SER A 157 15.35 4.84 24.03
N ARG A 158 14.36 5.27 23.21
CA ARG A 158 14.22 6.69 22.79
C ARG A 158 12.95 7.38 23.26
N ASN A 159 12.03 6.70 23.92
CA ASN A 159 10.71 7.23 24.31
C ASN A 159 9.92 7.83 23.11
N LYS A 160 9.99 7.17 21.95
CA LYS A 160 9.32 7.59 20.72
C LYS A 160 8.63 6.39 20.06
N ALA A 161 7.58 6.65 19.29
CA ALA A 161 7.07 5.69 18.34
C ALA A 161 8.07 5.48 17.18
N ALA A 162 8.13 4.29 16.61
CA ALA A 162 8.99 4.03 15.45
C ALA A 162 8.54 4.84 14.23
N VAL A 163 7.22 4.87 13.98
CA VAL A 163 6.60 5.71 12.97
C VAL A 163 5.50 6.56 13.62
N SER A 164 5.56 7.87 13.41
CA SER A 164 4.54 8.83 13.85
C SER A 164 3.90 9.50 12.64
N VAL A 165 2.58 9.45 12.54
CA VAL A 165 1.79 10.19 11.56
C VAL A 165 1.08 11.34 12.28
N THR A 166 1.30 12.58 11.84
CA THR A 166 0.74 13.80 12.44
C THR A 166 -0.13 14.54 11.44
N GLY A 167 -1.03 15.37 11.95
CA GLY A 167 -1.98 16.15 11.13
C GLY A 167 -3.32 15.44 10.91
N GLU A 168 -4.20 16.08 10.14
CA GLU A 168 -5.58 15.62 9.87
C GLU A 168 -5.74 15.04 8.44
N GLY A 169 -4.69 15.09 7.61
CA GLY A 169 -4.69 14.61 6.24
C GLY A 169 -4.59 13.08 6.13
N ASP A 170 -4.61 12.60 4.91
CA ASP A 170 -4.51 11.18 4.59
C ASP A 170 -3.05 10.75 4.45
N THR A 171 -2.68 9.67 5.10
CA THR A 171 -1.37 9.05 4.94
C THR A 171 -1.51 7.65 4.36
N ASN A 172 -0.74 7.34 3.33
CA ASN A 172 -0.63 6.00 2.77
C ASN A 172 0.79 5.45 3.00
N ILE A 173 0.89 4.37 3.76
CA ILE A 173 2.12 3.59 3.94
C ILE A 173 2.04 2.38 3.01
N LYS A 174 2.91 2.37 2.00
CA LYS A 174 3.12 1.21 1.13
C LYS A 174 4.22 0.33 1.72
N LEU A 175 3.95 -0.94 1.82
CA LEU A 175 4.91 -1.95 2.24
C LEU A 175 5.65 -2.51 1.02
N ASN A 176 6.95 -2.75 1.17
CA ASN A 176 7.79 -3.44 0.21
C ASN A 176 8.80 -4.28 1.01
N GLY A 177 8.78 -5.60 0.84
CA GLY A 177 9.58 -6.52 1.65
C GLY A 177 9.17 -6.58 3.11
N ASP A 178 10.11 -6.90 4.01
CA ASP A 178 9.86 -7.16 5.43
C ASP A 178 10.14 -5.93 6.30
N ASN A 179 9.10 -5.38 6.93
CA ASN A 179 9.20 -4.17 7.74
C ASN A 179 8.93 -4.49 9.21
N ALA A 180 9.84 -4.08 10.10
CA ALA A 180 9.75 -4.28 11.54
C ALA A 180 9.83 -2.95 12.30
N LEU A 181 8.82 -2.64 13.09
CA LEU A 181 8.69 -1.41 13.86
C LEU A 181 8.44 -1.77 15.32
N LYS A 182 9.36 -1.45 16.19
CA LYS A 182 9.25 -1.68 17.64
C LYS A 182 9.47 -0.38 18.39
N SER A 183 8.60 -0.12 19.36
CA SER A 183 8.59 1.15 20.11
C SER A 183 8.86 0.96 21.59
N ASP A 184 9.10 2.09 22.25
CA ASP A 184 9.37 2.16 23.69
C ASP A 184 8.07 2.05 24.52
N THR A 185 8.23 1.90 25.83
CA THR A 185 7.16 1.88 26.83
C THR A 185 6.18 3.04 26.62
N TYR A 186 4.89 2.71 26.60
CA TYR A 186 3.79 3.64 26.31
C TYR A 186 3.83 4.31 24.93
N ARG A 187 4.57 3.74 23.97
CA ARG A 187 4.62 4.21 22.58
C ARG A 187 4.16 3.10 21.63
N SER A 188 3.24 3.45 20.75
CA SER A 188 2.76 2.51 19.73
C SER A 188 3.82 2.28 18.65
N GLY A 189 3.81 1.10 18.04
CA GLY A 189 4.68 0.79 16.89
C GLY A 189 4.47 1.77 15.75
N ILE A 190 3.22 2.02 15.40
CA ILE A 190 2.77 3.14 14.57
C ILE A 190 1.78 3.98 15.38
N TYR A 191 2.02 5.29 15.46
CA TYR A 191 1.11 6.26 16.07
C TYR A 191 0.59 7.23 15.03
N GLY A 192 -0.73 7.26 14.79
CA GLY A 192 -1.39 8.15 13.83
C GLY A 192 -2.39 9.10 14.48
N SER A 193 -2.39 10.38 14.07
CA SER A 193 -3.43 11.37 14.44
C SER A 193 -4.48 11.59 13.34
N GLY A 194 -4.17 11.30 12.07
CA GLY A 194 -5.07 11.39 10.92
C GLY A 194 -5.52 10.05 10.38
N SER A 195 -6.06 10.04 9.18
CA SER A 195 -6.41 8.82 8.48
C SER A 195 -5.16 8.09 7.99
N LEU A 196 -5.08 6.78 8.24
CA LEU A 196 -3.96 5.93 7.87
C LEU A 196 -4.42 4.79 6.97
N THR A 197 -3.75 4.63 5.84
CA THR A 197 -3.90 3.47 4.97
C THR A 197 -2.59 2.68 4.93
N ILE A 198 -2.67 1.36 5.10
CA ILE A 198 -1.54 0.44 4.94
C ILE A 198 -1.85 -0.49 3.78
N SER A 199 -0.93 -0.58 2.83
CA SER A 199 -1.07 -1.39 1.63
C SER A 199 0.22 -2.15 1.32
N GLY A 200 0.12 -3.32 0.71
CA GLY A 200 1.27 -4.14 0.32
C GLY A 200 0.85 -5.30 -0.58
N GLY A 201 1.80 -5.94 -1.22
CA GLY A 201 1.62 -7.18 -1.98
C GLY A 201 1.61 -8.42 -1.06
N GLU A 202 1.42 -9.59 -1.64
CA GLU A 202 1.38 -10.87 -0.91
C GLU A 202 2.69 -11.19 -0.16
N ASN A 203 3.82 -10.69 -0.66
CA ASN A 203 5.15 -10.94 -0.10
C ASN A 203 5.65 -9.77 0.77
N ASP A 204 4.84 -8.75 0.96
CA ASP A 204 5.22 -7.58 1.76
C ASP A 204 4.67 -7.72 3.16
N SER A 205 5.48 -7.40 4.16
CA SER A 205 5.09 -7.56 5.56
C SER A 205 5.35 -6.32 6.40
N LEU A 206 4.57 -6.20 7.47
CA LEU A 206 4.74 -5.23 8.54
C LEU A 206 4.54 -5.92 9.89
N THR A 207 5.56 -5.84 10.74
CA THR A 207 5.44 -6.17 12.16
C THR A 207 5.51 -4.87 12.96
N ALA A 208 4.41 -4.48 13.60
CA ALA A 208 4.32 -3.29 14.44
C ALA A 208 4.09 -3.70 15.90
N GLN A 209 5.09 -3.43 16.76
CA GLN A 209 5.04 -3.78 18.18
C GLN A 209 5.04 -2.52 19.05
N GLY A 210 4.02 -2.38 19.86
CA GLY A 210 3.96 -1.37 20.91
C GLY A 210 4.87 -1.72 22.07
N GLY A 211 5.37 -0.70 22.76
CA GLY A 211 6.05 -0.87 24.04
C GLY A 211 5.05 -1.26 25.15
N SER A 212 5.55 -1.45 26.38
CA SER A 212 4.69 -1.89 27.50
C SER A 212 3.46 -1.00 27.66
N GLY A 213 2.28 -1.61 27.61
CA GLY A 213 0.98 -0.93 27.73
C GLY A 213 0.59 -0.03 26.53
N ALA A 214 1.26 -0.16 25.38
CA ALA A 214 0.97 0.63 24.19
C ALA A 214 0.57 -0.26 23.01
N ASP A 215 -0.14 0.34 22.06
CA ASP A 215 -0.74 -0.38 20.94
C ASP A 215 0.30 -0.76 19.88
N GLY A 216 0.06 -1.83 19.14
CA GLY A 216 0.86 -2.15 17.96
C GLY A 216 0.69 -1.06 16.89
N ILE A 217 -0.55 -0.79 16.51
CA ILE A 217 -0.93 0.30 15.59
C ILE A 217 -2.05 1.11 16.24
N TYR A 218 -1.81 2.39 16.43
CA TYR A 218 -2.79 3.36 16.90
C TYR A 218 -3.10 4.39 15.82
N SER A 219 -4.37 4.68 15.58
CA SER A 219 -4.81 5.84 14.80
C SER A 219 -5.93 6.57 15.54
N SER A 220 -5.87 7.90 15.62
CA SER A 220 -7.04 8.64 16.09
C SER A 220 -8.09 8.84 15.01
N GLY A 221 -7.70 8.83 13.72
CA GLY A 221 -8.60 8.81 12.57
C GLY A 221 -8.92 7.38 12.09
N SER A 222 -9.41 7.25 10.88
CA SER A 222 -9.70 5.95 10.25
C SER A 222 -8.42 5.17 9.95
N LEU A 223 -8.47 3.85 10.09
CA LEU A 223 -7.40 2.96 9.67
C LEU A 223 -7.92 2.00 8.60
N THR A 224 -7.23 1.94 7.47
CA THR A 224 -7.53 1.00 6.38
C THR A 224 -6.34 0.08 6.13
N ILE A 225 -6.56 -1.23 6.07
CA ILE A 225 -5.57 -2.22 5.62
C ILE A 225 -6.13 -2.88 4.37
N SER A 226 -5.41 -2.71 3.24
CA SER A 226 -5.87 -3.17 1.94
C SER A 226 -5.02 -4.29 1.33
N GLY A 227 -3.91 -4.69 1.97
CA GLY A 227 -3.04 -5.76 1.51
C GLY A 227 -1.79 -5.92 2.35
N GLY A 228 -0.94 -6.88 1.96
CA GLY A 228 0.26 -7.27 2.70
C GLY A 228 -0.02 -8.18 3.89
N THR A 229 1.02 -8.59 4.61
CA THR A 229 0.94 -9.29 5.89
C THR A 229 1.21 -8.31 7.02
N VAL A 230 0.20 -8.00 7.85
CA VAL A 230 0.30 -7.04 8.95
C VAL A 230 0.18 -7.77 10.28
N ASN A 231 1.25 -7.73 11.08
CA ASN A 231 1.31 -8.26 12.43
C ASN A 231 1.38 -7.09 13.42
N ALA A 232 0.30 -6.79 14.11
CA ALA A 232 0.21 -5.72 15.09
C ALA A 232 0.09 -6.32 16.49
N ALA A 233 1.04 -5.99 17.37
CA ALA A 233 1.05 -6.50 18.73
C ALA A 233 1.10 -5.36 19.75
N GLY A 234 0.12 -5.31 20.62
CA GLY A 234 0.15 -4.47 21.81
C GLY A 234 1.16 -4.98 22.83
N GLY A 235 1.78 -4.06 23.55
CA GLY A 235 2.72 -4.40 24.60
C GLY A 235 2.05 -4.84 25.89
N ASP A 236 2.65 -5.79 26.60
CA ASP A 236 2.16 -6.24 27.92
C ASP A 236 2.18 -5.10 28.94
N GLY A 237 1.10 -4.95 29.69
CA GLY A 237 0.98 -4.02 30.82
C GLY A 237 1.47 -4.63 32.13
N LYS A 238 2.64 -4.21 32.63
CA LYS A 238 3.14 -4.69 33.92
C LYS A 238 2.38 -4.08 35.10
N ASP A 239 2.16 -2.76 35.05
CA ASP A 239 1.52 -1.97 36.10
C ASP A 239 0.26 -1.24 35.61
N GLY A 240 -0.29 -1.62 34.43
CA GLY A 240 -1.43 -1.00 33.79
C GLY A 240 -2.09 -1.91 32.79
N TYR A 241 -2.87 -1.33 31.90
CA TYR A 241 -3.56 -2.04 30.81
C TYR A 241 -2.55 -2.64 29.84
N GLY A 242 -2.87 -3.81 29.27
CA GLY A 242 -2.21 -4.28 28.05
C GLY A 242 -2.57 -3.35 26.87
N GLY A 243 -1.60 -3.10 25.97
CA GLY A 243 -1.84 -2.34 24.74
C GLY A 243 -2.71 -3.13 23.75
N ASP A 244 -3.39 -2.45 22.85
CA ASP A 244 -4.19 -3.08 21.82
C ASP A 244 -3.34 -3.52 20.63
N GLY A 245 -3.73 -4.56 19.91
CA GLY A 245 -3.08 -4.90 18.66
C GLY A 245 -3.26 -3.78 17.65
N ILE A 246 -4.50 -3.47 17.31
CA ILE A 246 -4.90 -2.38 16.41
C ILE A 246 -5.99 -1.55 17.11
N ARG A 247 -5.76 -0.23 17.15
CA ARG A 247 -6.73 0.72 17.72
C ARG A 247 -7.01 1.90 16.80
N SER A 248 -8.28 2.20 16.56
CA SER A 248 -8.75 3.47 16.02
C SER A 248 -9.68 4.14 17.03
N SER A 249 -9.36 5.37 17.49
CA SER A 249 -10.10 5.98 18.61
C SER A 249 -11.27 6.86 18.20
N SER A 250 -11.28 7.41 17.00
CA SER A 250 -12.34 8.32 16.52
C SER A 250 -12.84 7.97 15.12
N GLY A 251 -12.21 7.00 14.46
CA GLY A 251 -12.58 6.50 13.14
C GLY A 251 -12.95 5.03 13.17
N GLY A 252 -13.13 4.43 11.99
CA GLY A 252 -13.34 3.00 11.80
C GLY A 252 -12.03 2.27 11.49
N VAL A 253 -12.02 0.95 11.66
CA VAL A 253 -11.02 0.04 11.12
C VAL A 253 -11.64 -0.70 9.94
N THR A 254 -11.04 -0.57 8.76
CA THR A 254 -11.47 -1.27 7.54
C THR A 254 -10.37 -2.23 7.08
N ILE A 255 -10.70 -3.50 6.92
CA ILE A 255 -9.80 -4.51 6.34
C ILE A 255 -10.45 -5.04 5.07
N SER A 256 -9.83 -4.75 3.92
CA SER A 256 -10.32 -5.12 2.60
C SER A 256 -9.40 -6.08 1.85
N GLY A 257 -8.35 -6.57 2.50
CA GLY A 257 -7.42 -7.55 1.93
C GLY A 257 -6.21 -7.82 2.83
N GLY A 258 -5.35 -8.73 2.37
CA GLY A 258 -4.13 -9.13 3.07
C GLY A 258 -4.33 -10.15 4.18
N THR A 259 -3.27 -10.38 4.94
CA THR A 259 -3.27 -11.22 6.15
C THR A 259 -2.98 -10.33 7.36
N VAL A 260 -3.93 -10.22 8.28
CA VAL A 260 -3.82 -9.35 9.45
C VAL A 260 -3.85 -10.19 10.72
N THR A 261 -2.83 -10.03 11.55
CA THR A 261 -2.80 -10.57 12.91
C THR A 261 -2.71 -9.43 13.91
N ALA A 262 -3.72 -9.30 14.76
CA ALA A 262 -3.81 -8.27 15.78
C ALA A 262 -3.89 -8.92 17.16
N ASN A 263 -2.87 -8.70 17.98
CA ASN A 263 -2.77 -9.29 19.31
C ASN A 263 -2.79 -8.20 20.38
N GLY A 264 -3.74 -8.25 21.28
CA GLY A 264 -3.71 -7.45 22.51
C GLY A 264 -2.64 -7.95 23.46
N GLY A 265 -1.96 -7.02 24.14
CA GLY A 265 -0.99 -7.31 25.19
C GLY A 265 -1.68 -7.84 26.48
N ASN A 266 -0.97 -8.66 27.24
CA ASN A 266 -1.46 -9.14 28.51
C ASN A 266 -1.32 -8.08 29.61
N SER A 267 -2.07 -8.22 30.70
CA SER A 267 -1.94 -7.37 31.88
C SER A 267 -1.75 -8.19 33.15
N THR A 268 -0.98 -7.66 34.09
CA THR A 268 -0.89 -8.28 35.42
C THR A 268 -1.97 -7.74 36.36
N ASN A 269 -2.14 -6.41 36.42
CA ASN A 269 -2.93 -5.75 37.46
C ASN A 269 -4.19 -5.03 36.92
N SER A 270 -4.41 -5.06 35.60
CA SER A 270 -5.49 -4.34 34.93
C SER A 270 -6.08 -5.17 33.80
N SER A 271 -6.77 -4.57 32.83
CA SER A 271 -7.33 -5.33 31.72
C SER A 271 -6.28 -5.68 30.66
N GLY A 272 -6.39 -6.87 30.06
CA GLY A 272 -5.69 -7.19 28.83
C GLY A 272 -6.16 -6.28 27.68
N GLY A 273 -5.27 -6.05 26.69
CA GLY A 273 -5.56 -5.27 25.49
C GLY A 273 -6.49 -6.00 24.55
N TYR A 274 -7.11 -5.26 23.66
CA TYR A 274 -7.96 -5.83 22.61
C TYR A 274 -7.10 -6.27 21.41
N GLY A 275 -7.58 -7.28 20.66
CA GLY A 275 -6.97 -7.55 19.36
C GLY A 275 -7.18 -6.38 18.40
N ILE A 276 -8.44 -6.03 18.12
CA ILE A 276 -8.83 -4.86 17.33
C ILE A 276 -9.90 -4.08 18.10
N ILE A 277 -9.70 -2.78 18.27
CA ILE A 277 -10.71 -1.88 18.85
C ILE A 277 -10.92 -0.64 18.00
N SER A 278 -12.20 -0.29 17.79
CA SER A 278 -12.61 0.86 16.99
C SER A 278 -14.04 1.26 17.30
N LEU A 279 -14.47 2.42 16.79
CA LEU A 279 -15.91 2.75 16.76
C LEU A 279 -16.66 1.78 15.85
N ASP A 280 -16.19 1.58 14.64
CA ASP A 280 -16.75 0.63 13.67
C ASP A 280 -15.64 -0.26 13.12
N VAL A 281 -15.91 -1.54 12.92
CA VAL A 281 -14.97 -2.49 12.31
C VAL A 281 -15.62 -3.12 11.09
N ALA A 282 -15.05 -2.92 9.92
CA ALA A 282 -15.50 -3.49 8.66
C ALA A 282 -14.44 -4.44 8.09
N ILE A 283 -14.79 -5.71 7.86
CA ILE A 283 -13.91 -6.71 7.25
C ILE A 283 -14.65 -7.31 6.06
N SER A 284 -14.13 -7.10 4.85
CA SER A 284 -14.79 -7.56 3.62
C SER A 284 -14.00 -8.63 2.87
N SER A 285 -12.71 -8.76 3.15
CA SER A 285 -11.83 -9.72 2.48
C SER A 285 -10.55 -9.94 3.30
N GLY A 286 -9.75 -10.93 2.89
CA GLY A 286 -8.47 -11.28 3.54
C GLY A 286 -8.61 -12.30 4.67
N THR A 287 -7.49 -12.58 5.31
CA THR A 287 -7.40 -13.48 6.49
C THR A 287 -7.07 -12.65 7.71
N VAL A 288 -7.96 -12.64 8.71
CA VAL A 288 -7.82 -11.83 9.92
C VAL A 288 -7.80 -12.72 11.14
N THR A 289 -6.80 -12.52 12.00
CA THR A 289 -6.72 -13.12 13.34
C THR A 289 -6.67 -12.00 14.38
N ALA A 290 -7.63 -11.98 15.29
CA ALA A 290 -7.71 -10.96 16.34
C ALA A 290 -7.80 -11.64 17.71
N ASN A 291 -6.79 -11.45 18.54
CA ASN A 291 -6.69 -12.07 19.85
C ASN A 291 -6.71 -11.01 20.96
N GLY A 292 -7.62 -11.12 21.89
CA GLY A 292 -7.60 -10.35 23.12
C GLY A 292 -6.51 -10.86 24.07
N GLY A 293 -5.88 -9.94 24.80
CA GLY A 293 -4.86 -10.23 25.80
C GLY A 293 -5.49 -10.77 27.11
N ASP A 294 -4.73 -11.58 27.83
CA ASP A 294 -5.14 -12.12 29.13
C ASP A 294 -4.88 -11.11 30.26
N SER A 295 -5.65 -11.23 31.35
CA SER A 295 -5.40 -10.48 32.57
C SER A 295 -5.33 -11.41 33.78
N LYS A 296 -4.30 -11.19 34.61
CA LYS A 296 -4.13 -11.98 35.84
C LYS A 296 -5.10 -11.55 36.95
N ASP A 297 -5.24 -10.21 37.14
CA ASP A 297 -6.04 -9.66 38.26
C ASP A 297 -7.17 -8.73 37.79
N GLY A 298 -7.50 -8.70 36.49
CA GLY A 298 -8.50 -7.83 35.89
C GLY A 298 -9.38 -8.50 34.83
N TYR A 299 -9.73 -7.75 33.81
CA TYR A 299 -10.60 -8.17 32.73
C TYR A 299 -9.77 -8.69 31.55
N GLY A 300 -10.20 -9.77 30.90
CA GLY A 300 -9.64 -10.20 29.61
C GLY A 300 -10.02 -9.23 28.49
N GLY A 301 -9.13 -9.04 27.51
CA GLY A 301 -9.40 -8.26 26.31
C GLY A 301 -10.31 -9.00 25.32
N ASP A 302 -11.08 -8.26 24.53
CA ASP A 302 -11.89 -8.85 23.44
C ASP A 302 -10.98 -9.14 22.22
N GLY A 303 -11.36 -10.11 21.38
CA GLY A 303 -10.71 -10.32 20.09
C GLY A 303 -10.93 -9.10 19.20
N ILE A 304 -12.19 -8.80 18.89
CA ILE A 304 -12.61 -7.55 18.22
C ILE A 304 -13.60 -6.82 19.12
N HIS A 305 -13.35 -5.56 19.39
CA HIS A 305 -14.24 -4.70 20.17
C HIS A 305 -14.68 -3.50 19.35
N SER A 306 -15.99 -3.38 19.10
CA SER A 306 -16.60 -2.18 18.55
C SER A 306 -17.42 -1.50 19.64
N ASN A 307 -17.01 -0.28 20.00
CA ASN A 307 -17.63 0.49 21.07
C ASN A 307 -17.96 1.89 20.61
N GLY A 308 -19.25 2.19 20.53
CA GLY A 308 -19.72 3.55 20.39
C GLY A 308 -19.34 4.39 21.58
N GLY A 309 -18.26 5.17 21.42
CA GLY A 309 -17.70 5.96 22.51
C GLY A 309 -18.73 6.79 23.25
N ASN A 310 -18.68 6.80 24.58
CA ASN A 310 -19.39 7.73 25.46
C ASN A 310 -18.83 9.16 25.30
N GLY A 311 -18.99 9.74 24.11
CA GLY A 311 -18.80 11.18 23.90
C GLY A 311 -20.13 11.87 24.18
N GLY A 312 -20.24 12.62 25.28
CA GLY A 312 -21.41 13.43 25.57
C GLY A 312 -21.66 14.43 24.45
N GLY A 313 -22.66 14.16 23.62
CA GLY A 313 -23.13 15.01 22.52
C GLY A 313 -24.09 14.21 21.65
N ASN A 314 -25.33 14.66 21.54
CA ASN A 314 -26.41 14.04 20.79
C ASN A 314 -26.00 13.76 19.32
N GLY A 315 -25.57 12.55 19.03
CA GLY A 315 -25.29 12.04 17.68
C GLY A 315 -25.54 10.53 17.69
N ILE A 316 -26.09 9.99 16.63
CA ILE A 316 -26.24 8.56 16.44
C ILE A 316 -24.82 7.96 16.40
N ILE A 317 -24.44 7.26 17.47
CA ILE A 317 -23.17 6.53 17.54
C ILE A 317 -23.49 5.10 17.13
N SER A 318 -23.17 4.73 15.91
CA SER A 318 -23.25 3.37 15.41
C SER A 318 -21.95 2.65 15.75
N SER A 319 -22.02 1.68 16.63
CA SER A 319 -20.94 0.73 16.89
C SER A 319 -21.29 -0.55 16.18
N ASP A 320 -20.68 -0.80 15.07
CA ASP A 320 -20.98 -1.96 14.24
C ASP A 320 -19.72 -2.80 13.96
N ILE A 321 -19.90 -4.12 13.90
CA ILE A 321 -18.95 -5.07 13.33
C ILE A 321 -19.58 -5.56 12.04
N ASP A 322 -19.16 -5.00 10.92
CA ASP A 322 -19.63 -5.40 9.58
C ASP A 322 -18.68 -6.42 8.96
N LEU A 323 -19.13 -7.66 8.92
CA LEU A 323 -18.43 -8.77 8.30
C LEU A 323 -19.16 -9.15 7.02
N SER A 324 -18.49 -8.99 5.88
CA SER A 324 -19.11 -9.21 4.57
C SER A 324 -18.11 -9.80 3.57
N GLY A 325 -18.61 -10.27 2.42
CA GLY A 325 -17.75 -10.81 1.37
C GLY A 325 -17.03 -12.12 1.75
N SER A 326 -15.94 -12.44 1.07
CA SER A 326 -15.20 -13.70 1.19
C SER A 326 -14.00 -13.57 2.13
N LEU A 327 -14.26 -13.38 3.41
CA LEU A 327 -13.24 -13.21 4.46
C LEU A 327 -12.98 -14.52 5.23
N GLU A 328 -11.78 -14.65 5.80
CA GLU A 328 -11.51 -15.63 6.87
C GLU A 328 -11.14 -14.89 8.15
N LEU A 329 -11.98 -15.00 9.17
CA LEU A 329 -11.79 -14.35 10.46
C LEU A 329 -11.69 -15.39 11.57
N THR A 330 -10.65 -15.26 12.38
CA THR A 330 -10.52 -15.93 13.68
C THR A 330 -10.40 -14.87 14.76
N ALA A 331 -11.37 -14.81 15.67
CA ALA A 331 -11.37 -13.92 16.82
C ALA A 331 -11.33 -14.73 18.10
N LYS A 332 -10.50 -14.33 19.06
CA LYS A 332 -10.35 -15.03 20.34
C LYS A 332 -10.38 -14.05 21.50
N ALA A 333 -11.19 -14.38 22.50
CA ALA A 333 -11.27 -13.63 23.75
C ALA A 333 -10.09 -13.94 24.67
N GLY A 334 -9.59 -12.93 25.39
CA GLY A 334 -8.63 -13.07 26.48
C GLY A 334 -9.31 -13.50 27.78
N LYS A 335 -8.55 -14.17 28.65
CA LYS A 335 -9.01 -14.58 30.00
C LYS A 335 -8.83 -13.45 31.00
N GLY A 336 -9.76 -13.30 31.90
CA GLY A 336 -9.66 -12.38 33.02
C GLY A 336 -10.24 -12.99 34.29
N THR A 337 -9.69 -12.63 35.45
CA THR A 337 -10.21 -13.10 36.76
C THR A 337 -11.48 -12.38 37.17
N GLN A 338 -11.67 -11.12 36.80
CA GLN A 338 -12.88 -10.37 37.05
C GLN A 338 -13.97 -10.69 36.01
N SER A 339 -13.59 -10.69 34.73
CA SER A 339 -14.46 -11.13 33.66
C SER A 339 -13.59 -11.47 32.43
N ASN A 340 -14.00 -12.46 31.68
CA ASN A 340 -13.42 -12.77 30.38
C ASN A 340 -13.82 -11.72 29.36
N GLY A 341 -12.93 -11.49 28.35
CA GLY A 341 -13.28 -10.82 27.14
C GLY A 341 -14.28 -11.60 26.27
N LYS A 342 -14.64 -11.04 25.15
CA LYS A 342 -15.48 -11.62 24.10
C LYS A 342 -14.68 -11.81 22.83
N ALA A 343 -15.05 -12.80 22.02
CA ALA A 343 -14.38 -12.96 20.72
C ALA A 343 -14.74 -11.80 19.79
N LEU A 344 -16.02 -11.50 19.65
CA LEU A 344 -16.55 -10.42 18.83
C LEU A 344 -17.51 -9.57 19.66
N SER A 345 -17.05 -8.45 20.18
CA SER A 345 -17.82 -7.59 21.08
C SER A 345 -18.40 -6.40 20.33
N GLN A 346 -19.71 -6.40 20.11
CA GLN A 346 -20.47 -5.29 19.56
C GLN A 346 -21.30 -4.63 20.66
N ASN A 347 -21.04 -3.36 20.96
CA ASN A 347 -21.71 -2.66 22.08
C ASN A 347 -21.65 -3.43 23.41
N GLY A 348 -20.53 -4.06 23.70
CA GLY A 348 -20.33 -4.85 24.92
C GLY A 348 -21.08 -6.18 24.97
N ARG A 349 -21.66 -6.63 23.86
CA ARG A 349 -22.33 -7.93 23.74
C ARG A 349 -21.60 -8.79 22.70
N GLU A 350 -21.58 -10.10 22.92
CA GLU A 350 -21.06 -11.03 21.91
C GLU A 350 -21.94 -10.96 20.66
N LEU A 351 -21.30 -10.84 19.49
CA LEU A 351 -21.97 -10.82 18.19
C LEU A 351 -22.58 -12.21 17.91
N ASP A 352 -23.85 -12.24 17.57
CA ASP A 352 -24.48 -13.43 17.08
C ASP A 352 -24.11 -13.71 15.62
N LEU A 353 -23.36 -14.80 15.39
CA LEU A 353 -22.87 -15.15 14.06
C LEU A 353 -23.98 -15.51 13.07
N ASP A 354 -25.17 -15.88 13.53
CA ASP A 354 -26.30 -16.15 12.65
C ASP A 354 -26.82 -14.87 11.98
N THR A 355 -26.62 -13.71 12.60
CA THR A 355 -27.08 -12.41 12.06
C THR A 355 -26.25 -11.90 10.89
N ILE A 356 -25.06 -12.45 10.68
CA ILE A 356 -24.14 -12.01 9.61
C ILE A 356 -24.11 -12.93 8.39
N LYS A 357 -24.77 -14.09 8.47
CA LYS A 357 -24.73 -15.11 7.41
C LYS A 357 -25.07 -14.58 6.02
N ASP A 358 -26.08 -13.75 5.92
CA ASP A 358 -26.57 -13.21 4.63
C ASP A 358 -25.62 -12.16 4.02
N LYS A 359 -24.70 -11.61 4.80
CA LYS A 359 -23.67 -10.66 4.34
C LYS A 359 -22.40 -11.36 3.85
N LEU A 360 -22.19 -12.62 4.26
CA LEU A 360 -21.00 -13.38 3.95
C LEU A 360 -21.04 -13.96 2.54
N GLY A 361 -19.96 -13.79 1.81
CA GLY A 361 -19.78 -14.32 0.46
C GLY A 361 -19.32 -15.78 0.46
N PRO A 362 -19.31 -16.41 -0.72
CA PRO A 362 -18.85 -17.78 -0.90
C PRO A 362 -17.40 -17.98 -0.39
N GLY A 363 -17.17 -19.03 0.38
CA GLY A 363 -15.89 -19.35 0.98
C GLY A 363 -15.55 -18.56 2.24
N ALA A 364 -16.43 -17.68 2.70
CA ALA A 364 -16.24 -16.97 3.95
C ALA A 364 -16.28 -17.93 5.14
N LYS A 365 -15.45 -17.61 6.14
CA LYS A 365 -15.37 -18.35 7.40
C LYS A 365 -15.13 -17.40 8.56
N VAL A 366 -16.01 -17.41 9.54
CA VAL A 366 -15.88 -16.63 10.77
C VAL A 366 -15.85 -17.60 11.95
N THR A 367 -14.81 -17.53 12.75
CA THR A 367 -14.59 -18.36 13.94
C THR A 367 -14.43 -17.45 15.15
N ALA A 368 -15.29 -17.61 16.13
CA ALA A 368 -15.25 -16.89 17.40
C ALA A 368 -14.98 -17.90 18.53
N THR A 369 -13.89 -17.69 19.28
CA THR A 369 -13.48 -18.54 20.39
C THR A 369 -13.52 -17.73 21.67
N ASP A 370 -14.34 -18.20 22.64
CA ASP A 370 -14.39 -17.58 23.95
C ASP A 370 -13.12 -17.84 24.78
N ALA A 371 -13.01 -17.18 25.93
CA ALA A 371 -11.87 -17.35 26.83
C ALA A 371 -11.71 -18.75 27.40
N ASN A 372 -12.77 -19.59 27.42
CA ASN A 372 -12.74 -20.98 27.89
C ASN A 372 -12.32 -21.96 26.79
N GLY A 373 -12.19 -21.46 25.54
CA GLY A 373 -11.86 -22.26 24.37
C GLY A 373 -13.08 -22.83 23.65
N GLU A 374 -14.30 -22.45 24.03
CA GLU A 374 -15.49 -22.80 23.29
C GLU A 374 -15.54 -21.99 21.98
N THR A 375 -15.77 -22.70 20.87
CA THR A 375 -15.69 -22.09 19.51
C THR A 375 -17.06 -22.15 18.86
N LYS A 376 -17.51 -20.99 18.35
CA LYS A 376 -18.61 -20.84 17.41
C LYS A 376 -18.10 -20.52 16.04
N GLN A 377 -18.70 -21.07 15.00
CA GLN A 377 -18.26 -20.87 13.64
C GLN A 377 -19.44 -20.72 12.69
N VAL A 378 -19.32 -19.79 11.76
CA VAL A 378 -20.15 -19.72 10.55
C VAL A 378 -19.24 -19.83 9.33
N SER A 379 -19.66 -20.61 8.33
CA SER A 379 -18.94 -20.75 7.07
C SER A 379 -19.94 -20.82 5.92
N ILE A 380 -19.61 -20.17 4.83
CA ILE A 380 -20.39 -20.22 3.59
C ILE A 380 -19.64 -21.12 2.62
N PRO A 381 -20.19 -22.28 2.26
CA PRO A 381 -19.56 -23.17 1.29
C PRO A 381 -19.28 -22.44 -0.04
N ARG A 382 -18.17 -22.75 -0.66
CA ARG A 382 -18.00 -22.39 -2.07
C ARG A 382 -18.97 -23.21 -2.89
N PRO A 383 -19.59 -22.65 -3.94
CA PRO A 383 -20.36 -23.44 -4.90
C PRO A 383 -19.47 -24.57 -5.44
N VAL A 384 -19.94 -25.80 -5.31
CA VAL A 384 -19.27 -26.96 -5.92
C VAL A 384 -19.60 -26.88 -7.39
N GLU A 385 -18.58 -26.75 -8.24
CA GLU A 385 -18.74 -26.86 -9.68
C GLU A 385 -19.31 -28.28 -9.98
N PRO A 386 -20.40 -28.42 -10.75
CA PRO A 386 -20.92 -29.74 -11.09
C PRO A 386 -19.82 -30.51 -11.85
N GLU A 387 -19.41 -31.65 -11.31
CA GLU A 387 -18.49 -32.56 -12.02
C GLU A 387 -19.10 -32.86 -13.40
N GLY A 388 -18.38 -32.46 -14.44
CA GLY A 388 -18.75 -32.78 -15.80
C GLY A 388 -18.90 -34.28 -15.97
N PRO A 389 -19.71 -34.76 -16.94
CA PRO A 389 -20.03 -36.20 -17.08
C PRO A 389 -18.73 -37.02 -17.15
N VAL A 390 -18.61 -37.96 -16.24
CA VAL A 390 -17.49 -38.91 -16.18
C VAL A 390 -17.55 -39.79 -17.43
N ILE A 391 -16.61 -39.59 -18.33
CA ILE A 391 -16.36 -40.55 -19.43
C ILE A 391 -15.58 -41.72 -18.82
N PRO A 392 -16.11 -42.94 -18.84
CA PRO A 392 -15.36 -44.10 -18.38
C PRO A 392 -14.33 -44.50 -19.44
N GLY A 393 -13.07 -44.43 -19.12
CA GLY A 393 -12.00 -44.87 -20.01
C GLY A 393 -10.62 -44.74 -19.43
N ASP A 394 -10.24 -45.84 -18.88
CA ASP A 394 -8.90 -46.50 -18.87
C ASP A 394 -7.92 -46.18 -17.76
N SER A 395 -7.66 -47.29 -17.06
CA SER A 395 -6.73 -47.45 -15.97
C SER A 395 -5.27 -47.42 -16.45
N SER A 396 -4.44 -46.57 -15.85
CA SER A 396 -3.06 -46.96 -15.59
C SER A 396 -2.45 -46.15 -14.44
N SER A 397 -2.00 -46.88 -13.45
CA SER A 397 -1.32 -46.50 -12.23
C SER A 397 0.03 -45.87 -12.48
N SER A 398 0.39 -44.78 -11.79
CA SER A 398 1.72 -44.67 -11.18
C SER A 398 1.74 -43.60 -10.06
N SER A 399 2.27 -44.01 -8.95
CA SER A 399 2.55 -43.35 -7.72
C SER A 399 3.59 -42.22 -7.86
N GLY A 400 3.41 -41.12 -7.18
CA GLY A 400 4.42 -40.08 -7.01
C GLY A 400 3.93 -38.95 -6.13
N GLY A 401 4.35 -38.93 -4.87
CA GLY A 401 4.00 -37.91 -3.90
C GLY A 401 4.65 -36.55 -4.22
N GLY A 402 3.95 -35.48 -4.03
CA GLY A 402 4.44 -34.11 -4.08
C GLY A 402 3.52 -33.21 -3.27
N SER A 403 4.10 -32.56 -2.29
CA SER A 403 3.47 -31.59 -1.39
C SER A 403 2.66 -30.54 -2.15
N ALA A 404 1.42 -30.37 -1.73
CA ALA A 404 0.54 -29.30 -2.23
C ALA A 404 0.81 -28.01 -1.48
N ALA A 405 1.19 -26.96 -2.22
CA ALA A 405 1.13 -25.59 -1.75
C ALA A 405 -0.33 -25.07 -1.83
N PRO A 406 -0.76 -24.15 -0.94
CA PRO A 406 -2.14 -23.69 -0.89
C PRO A 406 -2.50 -22.84 -2.10
N SER A 407 -3.49 -23.26 -2.86
CA SER A 407 -4.05 -22.50 -3.99
C SER A 407 -4.99 -21.42 -3.49
N ALA A 408 -4.64 -20.15 -3.78
CA ALA A 408 -5.61 -19.07 -3.78
C ALA A 408 -6.60 -19.29 -4.93
N SER A 409 -7.88 -19.52 -4.64
CA SER A 409 -8.89 -19.74 -5.66
C SER A 409 -9.44 -18.44 -6.20
N ALA A 410 -8.93 -18.06 -7.38
CA ALA A 410 -9.71 -17.28 -8.30
C ALA A 410 -10.70 -18.22 -9.01
N PHE A 411 -11.91 -17.77 -9.31
CA PHE A 411 -12.81 -18.48 -10.19
C PHE A 411 -12.13 -18.58 -11.56
N PRO A 412 -11.72 -19.76 -12.04
CA PRO A 412 -11.15 -19.86 -13.37
C PRO A 412 -12.31 -19.63 -14.36
N LEU A 413 -12.26 -18.51 -15.06
CA LEU A 413 -13.15 -18.31 -16.20
C LEU A 413 -12.87 -19.41 -17.21
N PRO A 414 -13.88 -20.19 -17.64
CA PRO A 414 -13.68 -21.25 -18.60
C PRO A 414 -13.00 -20.70 -19.87
N GLY A 415 -11.88 -21.31 -20.25
CA GLY A 415 -11.12 -20.89 -21.44
C GLY A 415 -10.24 -19.65 -21.26
N LEU A 416 -10.10 -19.09 -20.06
CA LEU A 416 -9.12 -18.06 -19.74
C LEU A 416 -7.92 -18.66 -19.01
N THR A 417 -6.73 -18.37 -19.49
CA THR A 417 -5.47 -18.71 -18.84
C THR A 417 -4.61 -17.46 -18.71
N VAL A 418 -4.04 -17.24 -17.53
CA VAL A 418 -3.08 -16.16 -17.30
C VAL A 418 -1.71 -16.76 -16.99
N THR A 419 -0.68 -16.24 -17.66
CA THR A 419 0.71 -16.72 -17.46
C THR A 419 1.63 -15.53 -17.18
N ASP A 420 2.72 -15.80 -16.46
CA ASP A 420 3.82 -14.85 -16.29
C ASP A 420 4.71 -14.77 -17.55
N LYS A 421 5.80 -14.01 -17.46
CA LYS A 421 6.81 -13.86 -18.53
C LYS A 421 7.49 -15.15 -18.95
N ASP A 422 7.53 -16.16 -18.07
CA ASP A 422 8.17 -17.46 -18.29
C ASP A 422 7.16 -18.53 -18.76
N GLY A 423 5.90 -18.14 -19.01
CA GLY A 423 4.83 -19.02 -19.45
C GLY A 423 4.20 -19.89 -18.34
N GLN A 424 4.56 -19.64 -17.07
CA GLN A 424 3.97 -20.32 -15.92
C GLN A 424 2.57 -19.79 -15.65
N ARG A 425 1.61 -20.67 -15.39
CA ARG A 425 0.27 -20.26 -15.01
C ARG A 425 0.29 -19.56 -13.67
N ILE A 426 -0.38 -18.42 -13.60
CA ILE A 426 -0.51 -17.61 -12.37
C ILE A 426 -1.99 -17.41 -12.03
N SER A 427 -2.27 -17.23 -10.74
CA SER A 427 -3.61 -16.91 -10.27
C SER A 427 -4.00 -15.48 -10.67
N TYR A 428 -5.30 -15.28 -10.86
CA TYR A 428 -5.88 -13.98 -11.15
C TYR A 428 -7.20 -13.84 -10.37
N THR A 429 -7.64 -12.61 -10.19
CA THR A 429 -8.97 -12.30 -9.68
C THR A 429 -9.85 -11.77 -10.79
N SER A 430 -11.15 -12.06 -10.76
CA SER A 430 -12.11 -11.51 -11.71
C SER A 430 -13.28 -10.87 -10.96
N THR A 431 -13.70 -9.70 -11.43
CA THR A 431 -14.86 -8.98 -10.90
C THR A 431 -15.73 -8.51 -12.06
N GLN A 432 -17.05 -8.62 -11.89
CA GLN A 432 -18.01 -8.13 -12.88
C GLN A 432 -18.69 -6.87 -12.34
N SER A 433 -18.75 -5.85 -13.16
CA SER A 433 -19.49 -4.61 -12.89
C SER A 433 -20.32 -4.24 -14.12
N GLY A 434 -21.64 -4.39 -14.01
CA GLY A 434 -22.53 -4.25 -15.17
C GLY A 434 -22.18 -5.23 -16.27
N ASN A 435 -21.95 -4.73 -17.49
CA ASN A 435 -21.60 -5.52 -18.68
C ASN A 435 -20.06 -5.69 -18.86
N THR A 436 -19.26 -5.29 -17.88
CA THR A 436 -17.80 -5.37 -17.96
C THR A 436 -17.27 -6.40 -16.97
N LEU A 437 -16.44 -7.31 -17.47
CA LEU A 437 -15.67 -8.26 -16.68
C LEU A 437 -14.23 -7.75 -16.55
N THR A 438 -13.75 -7.58 -15.33
CA THR A 438 -12.36 -7.18 -15.06
C THR A 438 -11.57 -8.36 -14.52
N VAL A 439 -10.45 -8.66 -15.16
CA VAL A 439 -9.50 -9.72 -14.79
C VAL A 439 -8.21 -9.06 -14.33
N CYS A 440 -7.85 -9.23 -13.06
CA CYS A 440 -6.70 -8.58 -12.43
C CYS A 440 -5.63 -9.60 -12.05
N VAL A 441 -4.36 -9.22 -12.24
CA VAL A 441 -3.19 -9.95 -11.76
C VAL A 441 -2.24 -9.02 -11.04
N GLY A 442 -1.76 -9.42 -9.87
CA GLY A 442 -0.76 -8.72 -9.07
C GLY A 442 0.67 -8.87 -9.63
N ARG A 443 0.85 -8.67 -10.95
CA ARG A 443 2.16 -8.75 -11.62
C ARG A 443 2.39 -7.51 -12.48
N LEU A 444 3.66 -7.15 -12.70
CA LEU A 444 4.03 -6.05 -13.60
C LEU A 444 3.86 -6.42 -15.07
N THR A 445 4.01 -7.71 -15.37
CA THR A 445 3.87 -8.28 -16.72
C THR A 445 3.06 -9.56 -16.64
N ALA A 446 2.11 -9.75 -17.57
CA ALA A 446 1.36 -11.00 -17.69
C ALA A 446 0.82 -11.16 -19.11
N SER A 447 0.56 -12.42 -19.51
CA SER A 447 -0.14 -12.77 -20.74
C SER A 447 -1.49 -13.38 -20.40
N PHE A 448 -2.55 -12.78 -20.91
CA PHE A 448 -3.93 -13.24 -20.79
C PHE A 448 -4.32 -13.96 -22.09
N ARG A 449 -4.73 -15.22 -21.98
CA ARG A 449 -5.16 -16.07 -23.11
C ARG A 449 -6.60 -16.44 -22.92
N ILE A 450 -7.44 -16.15 -23.91
CA ILE A 450 -8.85 -16.52 -23.89
C ILE A 450 -9.28 -17.07 -25.26
N SER A 451 -10.04 -18.16 -25.25
CA SER A 451 -10.59 -18.72 -26.47
C SER A 451 -11.82 -17.93 -26.94
N LEU A 452 -12.06 -17.90 -28.25
CA LEU A 452 -13.28 -17.31 -28.81
C LEU A 452 -14.54 -18.01 -28.34
N ALA A 453 -14.47 -19.32 -28.04
CA ALA A 453 -15.59 -20.05 -27.47
C ALA A 453 -15.98 -19.52 -26.09
N ALA A 454 -14.98 -19.24 -25.24
CA ALA A 454 -15.20 -18.63 -23.93
C ALA A 454 -15.76 -17.20 -24.05
N LEU A 455 -15.28 -16.41 -25.00
CA LEU A 455 -15.84 -15.07 -25.27
C LEU A 455 -17.30 -15.10 -25.72
N ARG A 456 -17.70 -16.07 -26.56
CA ARG A 456 -19.11 -16.26 -26.96
C ARG A 456 -19.97 -16.59 -25.74
N GLN A 457 -19.47 -17.41 -24.83
CA GLN A 457 -20.17 -17.72 -23.58
C GLN A 457 -20.35 -16.48 -22.72
N LEU A 458 -19.28 -15.72 -22.49
CA LEU A 458 -19.33 -14.46 -21.72
C LEU A 458 -20.30 -13.45 -22.38
N ARG A 459 -20.32 -13.38 -23.73
CA ARG A 459 -21.24 -12.51 -24.44
C ARG A 459 -22.71 -12.95 -24.23
N ALA A 460 -22.97 -14.26 -24.20
CA ALA A 460 -24.29 -14.81 -23.91
C ALA A 460 -24.75 -14.53 -22.46
N GLU A 461 -23.80 -14.40 -21.53
CA GLU A 461 -24.02 -14.02 -20.14
C GLU A 461 -24.15 -12.48 -19.94
N GLY A 462 -24.12 -11.70 -21.04
CA GLY A 462 -24.32 -10.25 -21.00
C GLY A 462 -23.05 -9.42 -20.85
N ILE A 463 -21.86 -10.03 -20.96
CA ILE A 463 -20.59 -9.31 -20.93
C ILE A 463 -20.31 -8.70 -22.31
N GLU A 464 -20.12 -7.40 -22.35
CA GLU A 464 -19.83 -6.62 -23.56
C GLU A 464 -18.38 -6.17 -23.65
N ALA A 465 -17.71 -6.05 -22.50
CA ALA A 465 -16.32 -5.66 -22.43
C ALA A 465 -15.53 -6.51 -21.42
N ILE A 466 -14.26 -6.77 -21.72
CA ILE A 466 -13.31 -7.39 -20.80
C ILE A 466 -12.16 -6.43 -20.55
N THR A 467 -11.87 -6.16 -19.29
CA THR A 467 -10.71 -5.38 -18.86
C THR A 467 -9.66 -6.34 -18.31
N PHE A 468 -8.48 -6.35 -18.90
CA PHE A 468 -7.31 -7.06 -18.39
C PHE A 468 -6.40 -6.07 -17.68
N GLN A 469 -6.07 -6.35 -16.42
CA GLN A 469 -5.32 -5.44 -15.57
C GLN A 469 -4.10 -6.13 -14.93
N THR A 470 -2.95 -5.50 -15.08
CA THR A 470 -1.73 -5.76 -14.31
C THR A 470 -1.46 -4.56 -13.39
N ILE A 471 -0.42 -4.61 -12.59
CA ILE A 471 -0.06 -3.48 -11.68
C ILE A 471 0.14 -2.17 -12.45
N LEU A 472 0.73 -2.21 -13.66
CA LEU A 472 1.09 -1.01 -14.42
C LEU A 472 0.20 -0.73 -15.64
N CYS A 473 -0.52 -1.72 -16.14
CA CYS A 473 -1.28 -1.62 -17.38
C CYS A 473 -2.70 -2.10 -17.20
N SER A 474 -3.65 -1.39 -17.81
CA SER A 474 -5.04 -1.80 -17.92
C SER A 474 -5.48 -1.63 -19.38
N THR A 475 -6.07 -2.67 -19.96
CA THR A 475 -6.59 -2.66 -21.34
C THR A 475 -7.99 -3.21 -21.34
N THR A 476 -8.95 -2.42 -21.83
CA THR A 476 -10.34 -2.83 -22.02
C THR A 476 -10.56 -3.15 -23.48
N LEU A 477 -11.11 -4.34 -23.75
CA LEU A 477 -11.39 -4.84 -25.08
C LEU A 477 -12.90 -5.12 -25.22
N SER A 478 -13.48 -4.74 -26.36
CA SER A 478 -14.86 -5.08 -26.70
C SER A 478 -14.97 -6.55 -27.09
N VAL A 479 -15.87 -7.26 -26.46
CA VAL A 479 -16.13 -8.69 -26.78
C VAL A 479 -16.58 -8.86 -28.20
N ASP A 480 -17.46 -7.98 -28.72
CA ASP A 480 -17.98 -8.03 -30.09
C ASP A 480 -16.87 -7.80 -31.14
N GLU A 481 -15.94 -6.85 -30.86
CA GLU A 481 -14.80 -6.60 -31.75
C GLU A 481 -13.86 -7.81 -31.78
N LEU A 482 -13.56 -8.41 -30.63
CA LEU A 482 -12.71 -9.59 -30.52
C LEU A 482 -13.32 -10.79 -31.25
N LEU A 483 -14.65 -10.99 -31.14
CA LEU A 483 -15.37 -12.04 -31.83
C LEU A 483 -15.38 -11.84 -33.35
N ALA A 484 -15.34 -10.59 -33.83
CA ALA A 484 -15.30 -10.26 -35.27
C ALA A 484 -13.91 -10.50 -35.90
N MET A 485 -12.83 -10.52 -35.09
CA MET A 485 -11.45 -10.62 -35.59
C MET A 485 -10.95 -12.05 -35.82
N GLY A 486 -11.63 -13.09 -35.30
CA GLY A 486 -11.10 -14.45 -35.29
C GLY A 486 -12.00 -15.48 -35.93
N GLY A 487 -11.41 -16.60 -36.41
CA GLY A 487 -12.13 -17.82 -36.84
C GLY A 487 -12.59 -18.67 -35.64
N GLU A 488 -13.32 -19.78 -35.89
CA GLU A 488 -13.98 -20.55 -34.81
C GLU A 488 -13.10 -21.01 -33.67
N ASP A 489 -11.83 -21.34 -33.96
CA ASP A 489 -10.86 -21.87 -32.99
C ASP A 489 -9.73 -20.88 -32.63
N ALA A 490 -9.89 -19.59 -32.94
CA ALA A 490 -8.82 -18.62 -32.64
C ALA A 490 -8.69 -18.32 -31.13
N GLU A 491 -7.46 -18.27 -30.68
CA GLU A 491 -7.11 -17.80 -29.33
C GLU A 491 -6.73 -16.33 -29.37
N ILE A 492 -7.19 -15.58 -28.41
CA ILE A 492 -6.79 -14.19 -28.17
C ILE A 492 -5.75 -14.18 -27.08
N VAL A 493 -4.62 -13.50 -27.34
CA VAL A 493 -3.56 -13.32 -26.36
C VAL A 493 -3.25 -11.82 -26.23
N LEU A 494 -3.53 -11.27 -25.06
CA LEU A 494 -3.10 -9.95 -24.67
C LEU A 494 -1.92 -10.09 -23.72
N THR A 495 -0.77 -9.51 -24.07
CA THR A 495 0.40 -9.47 -23.19
C THR A 495 0.65 -8.03 -22.76
N HIS A 496 0.64 -7.81 -21.46
CA HIS A 496 1.08 -6.56 -20.85
C HIS A 496 2.56 -6.65 -20.52
N HIS A 497 3.34 -5.72 -21.03
CA HIS A 497 4.73 -5.44 -20.67
C HIS A 497 4.79 -4.19 -19.79
N ILE A 498 5.95 -3.90 -19.20
CA ILE A 498 6.12 -2.74 -18.30
C ILE A 498 5.75 -1.41 -18.97
N ARG A 499 5.93 -1.27 -20.29
CA ARG A 499 5.72 -0.01 -21.03
C ARG A 499 4.89 -0.15 -22.31
N SER A 500 4.36 -1.32 -22.58
CA SER A 500 3.61 -1.60 -23.82
C SER A 500 2.68 -2.78 -23.63
N SER A 501 1.68 -2.88 -24.49
CA SER A 501 0.80 -4.05 -24.58
C SER A 501 0.80 -4.57 -26.01
N THR A 502 0.73 -5.87 -26.18
CA THR A 502 0.60 -6.52 -27.48
C THR A 502 -0.63 -7.41 -27.50
N LEU A 503 -1.43 -7.28 -28.54
CA LEU A 503 -2.62 -8.10 -28.77
C LEU A 503 -2.40 -8.98 -29.99
N THR A 504 -2.70 -10.26 -29.88
CA THR A 504 -2.72 -11.18 -31.03
C THR A 504 -4.02 -11.96 -31.05
N VAL A 505 -4.54 -12.19 -32.25
CA VAL A 505 -5.73 -13.02 -32.51
C VAL A 505 -5.36 -14.11 -33.49
N GLY A 506 -5.50 -15.38 -33.09
CA GLY A 506 -5.05 -16.52 -33.90
C GLY A 506 -3.58 -16.45 -34.29
N GLY A 507 -2.74 -15.90 -33.38
CA GLY A 507 -1.29 -15.76 -33.56
C GLY A 507 -0.85 -14.59 -34.45
N LYS A 508 -1.77 -13.76 -34.95
CA LYS A 508 -1.46 -12.55 -35.73
C LYS A 508 -1.60 -11.31 -34.86
N ALA A 509 -0.63 -10.41 -34.92
CA ALA A 509 -0.69 -9.13 -34.21
C ALA A 509 -1.83 -8.25 -34.79
N VAL A 510 -2.54 -7.58 -33.89
CA VAL A 510 -3.66 -6.68 -34.19
C VAL A 510 -3.31 -5.27 -33.76
#